data_9bb20b607068b10a421e43c3e3f0db43
#
_entry.id   9bb20b607068b10a421e43c3e3f0db43
#
_cell.length_a   1.000
_cell.length_b   1.000
_cell.length_c   1.000
_cell.angle_alpha   90.00
_cell.angle_beta   90.00
_cell.angle_gamma   90.00
#
_symmetry.space_group_name_H-M   'P 1'
#
loop_
_entity.id
_entity.type
_entity.pdbx_description
1 polymer ?
#
loop_
_entity_poly.entity_id
_entity_poly.type
_entity_poly.pdbx_seq_one_letter_code
_entity_poly.pdbx_strand_id
1 'polypeptide(L)'
;MPLDISRIPTPCYVLEEERLRANLAIMDRVQRESGGHIILALKGYAMWSSFPIIREVLPGCTASSLNEARLAAEKFGRQLHVYAPAYSAGEFPDLLRLADHISFNSFSQWQCFRDQSLAAGVSCGIRINPEVREVETDMYNPCGSRSRLGVTRAEFRPELLEGIEGLHFHALCECGADSLQRTLQQFEAGFGEWIGQMRWINFGGGHLMTRESYDIDLLIRLVREFREKYEVEVYLEPGEAVGWRTGPLVASVLDIVHNDIDIAILDTSAAAHMPDVLEMPYRPEVRGAALAHESPHTYRLGGNTCLAGDVFGDYSFDRPLSVGDRVVFEDMIHYTFVKNTTFNGVNLPALAIWTTDGELKIVRRFGYEDFRDRLS
;
A
#
# COMPACT_ATOMS: atom_id res chain seq x y z
N MET A 1 -1.09 -14.19 20.96
CA MET A 1 -0.76 -15.65 20.93
C MET A 1 -0.20 -16.03 19.57
N PRO A 2 0.81 -16.94 19.47
CA PRO A 2 1.39 -17.32 18.17
C PRO A 2 0.31 -17.86 17.21
N LEU A 3 0.48 -17.56 15.92
CA LEU A 3 -0.41 -18.01 14.85
C LEU A 3 -0.37 -19.54 14.72
N ASP A 4 -1.51 -20.20 14.91
CA ASP A 4 -1.66 -21.65 14.68
C ASP A 4 -2.08 -21.92 13.22
N ILE A 5 -1.07 -22.18 12.37
CA ILE A 5 -1.27 -22.42 10.93
C ILE A 5 -2.09 -23.69 10.63
N SER A 6 -2.18 -24.66 11.57
CA SER A 6 -2.96 -25.88 11.35
C SER A 6 -4.47 -25.62 11.28
N ARG A 7 -4.95 -24.55 11.91
CA ARG A 7 -6.35 -24.13 11.94
C ARG A 7 -6.78 -23.32 10.72
N ILE A 8 -5.82 -22.87 9.89
CA ILE A 8 -6.09 -21.95 8.81
C ILE A 8 -6.54 -22.72 7.55
N PRO A 9 -7.69 -22.38 6.95
CA PRO A 9 -8.07 -22.92 5.65
C PRO A 9 -7.09 -22.41 4.58
N THR A 10 -6.85 -23.17 3.52
CA THR A 10 -5.95 -22.74 2.43
C THR A 10 -6.68 -22.68 1.08
N PRO A 11 -6.26 -21.77 0.19
CA PRO A 11 -5.35 -20.66 0.46
C PRO A 11 -6.02 -19.55 1.29
N CYS A 12 -5.25 -18.86 2.16
CA CYS A 12 -5.81 -17.84 3.04
C CYS A 12 -4.81 -16.75 3.41
N TYR A 13 -5.16 -15.48 3.22
CA TYR A 13 -4.47 -14.35 3.83
C TYR A 13 -4.91 -14.21 5.29
N VAL A 14 -3.96 -14.13 6.20
CA VAL A 14 -4.25 -14.07 7.64
C VAL A 14 -3.61 -12.81 8.23
N LEU A 15 -4.44 -11.87 8.65
CA LEU A 15 -3.98 -10.71 9.41
C LEU A 15 -3.77 -11.11 10.88
N GLU A 16 -2.59 -10.89 11.42
CA GLU A 16 -2.28 -11.01 12.85
C GLU A 16 -2.56 -9.66 13.54
N GLU A 17 -3.64 -9.57 14.29
CA GLU A 17 -4.10 -8.32 14.94
C GLU A 17 -3.03 -7.69 15.84
N GLU A 18 -2.30 -8.51 16.60
CA GLU A 18 -1.25 -8.04 17.50
C GLU A 18 -0.13 -7.28 16.75
N ARG A 19 0.26 -7.78 15.57
CA ARG A 19 1.26 -7.13 14.72
C ARG A 19 0.74 -5.83 14.09
N LEU A 20 -0.52 -5.81 13.65
CA LEU A 20 -1.15 -4.59 13.17
C LEU A 20 -1.17 -3.51 14.26
N ARG A 21 -1.55 -3.86 15.49
CA ARG A 21 -1.54 -2.92 16.62
C ARG A 21 -0.15 -2.41 16.96
N ALA A 22 0.88 -3.25 16.80
CA ALA A 22 2.28 -2.83 16.98
C ALA A 22 2.69 -1.77 15.93
N ASN A 23 2.34 -1.98 14.66
CA ASN A 23 2.58 -0.98 13.60
C ASN A 23 1.84 0.33 13.88
N LEU A 24 0.59 0.25 14.29
CA LEU A 24 -0.22 1.42 14.64
C LEU A 24 0.35 2.19 15.84
N ALA A 25 0.94 1.52 16.82
CA ALA A 25 1.60 2.18 17.95
C ALA A 25 2.80 3.03 17.52
N ILE A 26 3.57 2.60 16.50
CA ILE A 26 4.65 3.39 15.91
C ILE A 26 4.07 4.66 15.25
N MET A 27 2.99 4.51 14.48
CA MET A 27 2.33 5.63 13.80
C MET A 27 1.73 6.62 14.79
N ASP A 28 1.12 6.13 15.87
CA ASP A 28 0.60 6.96 16.96
C ASP A 28 1.71 7.80 17.60
N ARG A 29 2.87 7.18 17.88
CA ARG A 29 4.05 7.88 18.38
C ARG A 29 4.47 9.01 17.43
N VAL A 30 4.59 8.71 16.11
CA VAL A 30 4.97 9.71 15.11
C VAL A 30 3.98 10.87 15.12
N GLN A 31 2.68 10.62 15.10
CA GLN A 31 1.66 11.68 15.14
C GLN A 31 1.75 12.53 16.41
N ARG A 32 1.78 11.91 17.59
CA ARG A 32 1.82 12.63 18.86
C ARG A 32 3.08 13.48 19.05
N GLU A 33 4.24 12.97 18.63
CA GLU A 33 5.50 13.64 18.86
C GLU A 33 5.84 14.67 17.76
N SER A 34 5.37 14.49 16.52
CA SER A 34 5.61 15.44 15.43
C SER A 34 4.47 16.45 15.24
N GLY A 35 3.25 16.12 15.67
CA GLY A 35 2.02 16.84 15.39
C GLY A 35 1.54 16.69 13.94
N GLY A 36 2.18 15.86 13.12
CA GLY A 36 1.69 15.53 11.77
C GLY A 36 0.56 14.51 11.79
N HIS A 37 -0.12 14.35 10.66
CA HIS A 37 -1.22 13.40 10.49
C HIS A 37 -0.81 12.26 9.59
N ILE A 38 -1.08 11.03 10.00
CA ILE A 38 -0.87 9.83 9.17
C ILE A 38 -2.23 9.32 8.73
N ILE A 39 -2.45 9.21 7.42
CA ILE A 39 -3.68 8.67 6.84
C ILE A 39 -3.38 7.40 6.02
N LEU A 40 -4.30 6.44 6.08
CA LEU A 40 -4.13 5.13 5.43
C LEU A 40 -4.24 5.24 3.91
N ALA A 41 -3.21 4.84 3.15
CA ALA A 41 -3.32 4.73 1.69
C ALA A 41 -3.95 3.38 1.28
N LEU A 42 -5.19 3.43 0.76
CA LEU A 42 -5.95 2.24 0.40
C LEU A 42 -5.29 1.43 -0.71
N LYS A 43 -4.57 2.07 -1.63
CA LYS A 43 -3.81 1.38 -2.69
C LYS A 43 -2.79 0.37 -2.15
N GLY A 44 -2.29 0.57 -0.93
CA GLY A 44 -1.30 -0.32 -0.29
C GLY A 44 -1.92 -1.24 0.75
N TYR A 45 -3.06 -0.86 1.34
CA TYR A 45 -3.74 -1.66 2.35
C TYR A 45 -5.25 -1.37 2.37
N ALA A 46 -6.08 -2.35 2.04
CA ALA A 46 -7.53 -2.18 1.93
C ALA A 46 -8.36 -3.29 2.60
N MET A 47 -7.80 -4.04 3.55
CA MET A 47 -8.55 -5.04 4.32
C MET A 47 -9.52 -4.35 5.28
N TRP A 48 -10.67 -3.91 4.77
CA TRP A 48 -11.64 -3.06 5.48
C TRP A 48 -12.20 -3.69 6.77
N SER A 49 -12.16 -5.00 6.92
CA SER A 49 -12.53 -5.67 8.19
C SER A 49 -11.63 -5.31 9.37
N SER A 50 -10.43 -4.79 9.12
CA SER A 50 -9.50 -4.27 10.13
C SER A 50 -9.61 -2.75 10.35
N PHE A 51 -10.37 -2.02 9.55
CA PHE A 51 -10.52 -0.56 9.68
C PHE A 51 -10.99 -0.10 11.07
N PRO A 52 -11.87 -0.83 11.79
CA PRO A 52 -12.19 -0.47 13.17
C PRO A 52 -10.98 -0.33 14.09
N ILE A 53 -9.96 -1.18 13.91
CA ILE A 53 -8.70 -1.13 14.67
C ILE A 53 -7.85 0.06 14.20
N ILE A 54 -7.70 0.23 12.88
CA ILE A 54 -6.83 1.26 12.29
C ILE A 54 -7.33 2.66 12.63
N ARG A 55 -8.63 2.89 12.58
CA ARG A 55 -9.22 4.20 12.89
C ARG A 55 -9.18 4.58 14.37
N GLU A 56 -8.79 3.69 15.28
CA GLU A 56 -8.46 4.07 16.65
C GLU A 56 -7.28 5.04 16.69
N VAL A 57 -6.37 4.93 15.71
CA VAL A 57 -5.12 5.67 15.64
C VAL A 57 -5.07 6.64 14.46
N LEU A 58 -5.46 6.20 13.25
CA LEU A 58 -5.35 7.03 12.06
C LEU A 58 -6.62 7.89 11.85
N PRO A 59 -6.46 9.21 11.60
CA PRO A 59 -7.59 10.14 11.45
C PRO A 59 -8.31 10.03 10.11
N GLY A 60 -7.75 9.34 9.11
CA GLY A 60 -8.32 9.29 7.78
C GLY A 60 -7.69 8.28 6.85
N CYS A 61 -8.13 8.33 5.59
CA CYS A 61 -7.59 7.54 4.49
C CYS A 61 -7.29 8.42 3.27
N THR A 62 -6.47 7.88 2.34
CA THR A 62 -6.34 8.40 0.99
C THR A 62 -6.78 7.37 -0.02
N ALA A 63 -7.56 7.81 -1.02
CA ALA A 63 -8.13 7.01 -2.09
C ALA A 63 -7.59 7.46 -3.46
N SER A 64 -7.41 6.51 -4.38
CA SER A 64 -6.90 6.76 -5.73
C SER A 64 -7.98 6.59 -6.82
N SER A 65 -9.22 6.31 -6.44
CA SER A 65 -10.38 6.15 -7.32
C SER A 65 -11.69 6.39 -6.60
N LEU A 66 -12.78 6.54 -7.35
CA LEU A 66 -14.12 6.65 -6.78
C LEU A 66 -14.49 5.39 -5.95
N ASN A 67 -14.09 4.21 -6.38
CA ASN A 67 -14.41 2.98 -5.64
C ASN A 67 -13.65 2.91 -4.30
N GLU A 68 -12.38 3.29 -4.26
CA GLU A 68 -11.66 3.41 -2.99
C GLU A 68 -12.26 4.52 -2.10
N ALA A 69 -12.67 5.65 -2.68
CA ALA A 69 -13.34 6.73 -1.94
C ALA A 69 -14.67 6.26 -1.33
N ARG A 70 -15.48 5.49 -2.06
CA ARG A 70 -16.70 4.87 -1.53
C ARG A 70 -16.40 3.88 -0.40
N LEU A 71 -15.39 3.03 -0.59
CA LEU A 71 -14.97 2.08 0.45
C LEU A 71 -14.51 2.82 1.73
N ALA A 72 -13.73 3.90 1.58
CA ALA A 72 -13.31 4.74 2.70
C ALA A 72 -14.51 5.35 3.42
N ALA A 73 -15.43 5.98 2.70
CA ALA A 73 -16.62 6.61 3.27
C ALA A 73 -17.52 5.61 4.01
N GLU A 74 -17.75 4.43 3.42
CA GLU A 74 -18.63 3.40 3.99
C GLU A 74 -18.01 2.65 5.18
N LYS A 75 -16.71 2.33 5.13
CA LYS A 75 -16.08 1.40 6.05
C LYS A 75 -15.11 2.06 7.04
N PHE A 76 -14.43 3.13 6.62
CA PHE A 76 -13.54 3.89 7.49
C PHE A 76 -14.27 5.03 8.20
N GLY A 77 -15.02 5.84 7.46
CA GLY A 77 -15.94 6.85 8.00
C GLY A 77 -15.26 8.00 8.74
N ARG A 78 -14.08 8.43 8.29
CA ARG A 78 -13.29 9.56 8.80
C ARG A 78 -12.80 10.40 7.64
N GLN A 79 -11.86 11.33 7.86
CA GLN A 79 -11.29 12.21 6.84
C GLN A 79 -10.84 11.43 5.59
N LEU A 80 -11.23 11.91 4.42
CA LEU A 80 -10.91 11.31 3.13
C LEU A 80 -10.15 12.28 2.24
N HIS A 81 -8.92 11.90 1.90
CA HIS A 81 -8.15 12.52 0.85
C HIS A 81 -8.29 11.75 -0.45
N VAL A 82 -8.29 12.44 -1.58
CA VAL A 82 -8.36 11.79 -2.91
C VAL A 82 -7.26 12.32 -3.80
N TYR A 83 -6.53 11.42 -4.43
CA TYR A 83 -5.60 11.74 -5.50
C TYR A 83 -5.68 10.70 -6.61
N ALA A 84 -5.87 11.15 -7.85
CA ALA A 84 -5.73 10.34 -9.05
C ALA A 84 -4.92 11.12 -10.11
N PRO A 85 -4.22 10.43 -11.05
CA PRO A 85 -3.48 11.10 -12.13
C PRO A 85 -4.36 11.96 -13.05
N ALA A 86 -5.65 11.62 -13.13
CA ALA A 86 -6.67 12.42 -13.80
C ALA A 86 -8.06 12.02 -13.27
N TYR A 87 -8.98 12.97 -13.24
CA TYR A 87 -10.37 12.76 -12.88
C TYR A 87 -11.25 12.77 -14.12
N SER A 88 -12.23 11.86 -14.21
CA SER A 88 -13.23 11.89 -15.25
C SER A 88 -14.39 12.81 -14.86
N ALA A 89 -14.93 13.54 -15.83
CA ALA A 89 -16.05 14.47 -15.58
C ALA A 89 -17.30 13.73 -15.06
N GLY A 90 -17.48 12.45 -15.43
CA GLY A 90 -18.63 11.65 -15.00
C GLY A 90 -18.57 11.22 -13.54
N GLU A 91 -17.37 10.96 -12.99
CA GLU A 91 -17.20 10.49 -11.61
C GLU A 91 -16.90 11.62 -10.63
N PHE A 92 -16.40 12.76 -11.11
CA PHE A 92 -15.91 13.84 -10.26
C PHE A 92 -16.97 14.40 -9.31
N PRO A 93 -18.25 14.60 -9.69
CA PRO A 93 -19.29 15.02 -8.75
C PRO A 93 -19.52 14.04 -7.59
N ASP A 94 -19.32 12.73 -7.82
CA ASP A 94 -19.43 11.73 -6.77
C ASP A 94 -18.24 11.80 -5.81
N LEU A 95 -17.03 12.01 -6.33
CA LEU A 95 -15.84 12.23 -5.51
C LEU A 95 -15.98 13.47 -4.62
N LEU A 96 -16.49 14.58 -5.15
CA LEU A 96 -16.71 15.81 -4.38
C LEU A 96 -17.67 15.62 -3.19
N ARG A 97 -18.62 14.71 -3.29
CA ARG A 97 -19.54 14.41 -2.17
C ARG A 97 -18.91 13.60 -1.05
N LEU A 98 -17.79 12.94 -1.32
CA LEU A 98 -17.13 12.02 -0.38
C LEU A 98 -15.86 12.61 0.22
N ALA A 99 -15.11 13.41 -0.55
CA ALA A 99 -13.77 13.86 -0.20
C ALA A 99 -13.78 15.11 0.67
N ASP A 100 -12.90 15.13 1.67
CA ASP A 100 -12.54 16.36 2.42
C ASP A 100 -11.40 17.11 1.70
N HIS A 101 -10.44 16.35 1.09
CA HIS A 101 -9.32 16.91 0.34
C HIS A 101 -9.20 16.26 -1.03
N ILE A 102 -8.94 17.06 -2.06
CA ILE A 102 -8.65 16.58 -3.42
C ILE A 102 -7.34 17.19 -3.92
N SER A 103 -6.40 16.35 -4.36
CA SER A 103 -5.16 16.79 -5.01
C SER A 103 -5.28 16.60 -6.52
N PHE A 104 -5.05 17.68 -7.27
CA PHE A 104 -5.00 17.65 -8.73
C PHE A 104 -3.59 17.37 -9.24
N ASN A 105 -3.48 16.56 -10.27
CA ASN A 105 -2.19 16.18 -10.86
C ASN A 105 -1.60 17.24 -11.81
N SER A 106 -2.42 18.20 -12.26
CA SER A 106 -2.03 19.26 -13.18
C SER A 106 -2.92 20.48 -13.03
N PHE A 107 -2.42 21.65 -13.44
CA PHE A 107 -3.21 22.87 -13.47
C PHE A 107 -4.36 22.82 -14.48
N SER A 108 -4.24 22.05 -15.57
CA SER A 108 -5.36 21.85 -16.50
C SER A 108 -6.52 21.10 -15.86
N GLN A 109 -6.25 20.09 -15.04
CA GLN A 109 -7.28 19.41 -14.25
C GLN A 109 -7.88 20.35 -13.18
N TRP A 110 -7.04 21.12 -12.51
CA TRP A 110 -7.51 22.14 -11.57
C TRP A 110 -8.46 23.15 -12.24
N GLN A 111 -8.07 23.75 -13.34
CA GLN A 111 -8.91 24.69 -14.08
C GLN A 111 -10.24 24.06 -14.55
N CYS A 112 -10.21 22.79 -14.97
CA CYS A 112 -11.40 22.06 -15.40
C CYS A 112 -12.43 21.86 -14.28
N PHE A 113 -11.96 21.62 -13.05
CA PHE A 113 -12.82 21.23 -11.92
C PHE A 113 -12.90 22.25 -10.80
N ARG A 114 -12.21 23.37 -10.90
CA ARG A 114 -12.09 24.40 -9.88
C ARG A 114 -13.44 24.87 -9.33
N ASP A 115 -14.32 25.33 -10.20
CA ASP A 115 -15.60 25.93 -9.79
C ASP A 115 -16.49 24.92 -9.05
N GLN A 116 -16.50 23.68 -9.50
CA GLN A 116 -17.24 22.60 -8.85
C GLN A 116 -16.65 22.28 -7.47
N SER A 117 -15.32 22.24 -7.36
CA SER A 117 -14.62 21.92 -6.12
C SER A 117 -14.82 23.02 -5.08
N LEU A 118 -14.69 24.29 -5.48
CA LEU A 118 -14.91 25.45 -4.61
C LEU A 118 -16.37 25.54 -4.14
N ALA A 119 -17.32 25.27 -5.05
CA ALA A 119 -18.74 25.24 -4.69
C ALA A 119 -19.09 24.11 -3.71
N ALA A 120 -18.37 22.98 -3.77
CA ALA A 120 -18.53 21.87 -2.85
C ALA A 120 -17.83 22.11 -1.49
N GLY A 121 -16.96 23.10 -1.39
CA GLY A 121 -16.20 23.41 -0.16
C GLY A 121 -15.11 22.38 0.18
N VAL A 122 -14.64 21.61 -0.84
CA VAL A 122 -13.57 20.62 -0.68
C VAL A 122 -12.22 21.33 -0.68
N SER A 123 -11.33 20.96 0.24
CA SER A 123 -9.97 21.50 0.29
C SER A 123 -9.14 20.97 -0.88
N CYS A 124 -8.66 21.87 -1.73
CA CYS A 124 -7.98 21.54 -2.97
C CYS A 124 -6.47 21.70 -2.88
N GLY A 125 -5.73 20.76 -3.50
CA GLY A 125 -4.29 20.81 -3.60
C GLY A 125 -3.77 20.52 -5.01
N ILE A 126 -2.50 20.85 -5.23
CA ILE A 126 -1.76 20.46 -6.44
C ILE A 126 -0.69 19.45 -6.05
N ARG A 127 -0.66 18.30 -6.74
CA ARG A 127 0.49 17.42 -6.66
C ARG A 127 1.64 17.99 -7.48
N ILE A 128 2.76 18.16 -6.82
CA ILE A 128 4.02 18.61 -7.46
C ILE A 128 4.98 17.43 -7.56
N ASN A 129 5.89 17.51 -8.53
CA ASN A 129 7.02 16.61 -8.66
C ASN A 129 8.30 17.35 -8.19
N PRO A 130 8.91 16.95 -7.08
CA PRO A 130 10.12 17.58 -6.57
C PRO A 130 11.37 17.25 -7.41
N GLU A 131 11.23 16.44 -8.47
CA GLU A 131 12.30 16.08 -9.43
C GLU A 131 13.52 15.44 -8.75
N VAL A 132 13.27 14.68 -7.67
CA VAL A 132 14.28 13.97 -6.89
C VAL A 132 14.24 12.47 -7.20
N ARG A 133 15.42 11.83 -7.22
CA ARG A 133 15.52 10.39 -7.43
C ARG A 133 15.98 9.67 -6.16
N GLU A 134 15.03 9.20 -5.38
CA GLU A 134 15.28 8.38 -4.16
C GLU A 134 14.95 6.89 -4.39
N VAL A 135 14.28 6.54 -5.48
CA VAL A 135 13.88 5.18 -5.83
C VAL A 135 14.71 4.69 -7.01
N GLU A 136 15.40 3.56 -6.83
CA GLU A 136 16.27 2.99 -7.87
C GLU A 136 15.49 2.40 -9.04
N THR A 137 14.40 1.67 -8.75
CA THR A 137 13.58 1.00 -9.75
C THR A 137 12.67 1.99 -10.46
N ASP A 138 12.88 2.20 -11.75
CA ASP A 138 12.12 3.18 -12.54
C ASP A 138 10.60 2.98 -12.50
N MET A 139 10.12 1.73 -12.42
CA MET A 139 8.69 1.41 -12.32
C MET A 139 8.04 2.02 -11.06
N TYR A 140 8.77 2.12 -9.97
CA TYR A 140 8.30 2.67 -8.69
C TYR A 140 8.81 4.08 -8.40
N ASN A 141 9.55 4.70 -9.34
CA ASN A 141 10.03 6.06 -9.19
C ASN A 141 9.01 7.09 -9.70
N PRO A 142 8.23 7.73 -8.83
CA PRO A 142 7.19 8.68 -9.25
C PRO A 142 7.77 10.01 -9.74
N CYS A 143 9.06 10.28 -9.48
CA CYS A 143 9.76 11.50 -9.88
C CYS A 143 10.70 11.31 -11.07
N GLY A 144 10.67 10.13 -11.72
CA GLY A 144 11.50 9.81 -12.86
C GLY A 144 11.23 10.70 -14.07
N SER A 145 12.20 10.75 -14.99
CA SER A 145 12.02 11.41 -16.28
C SER A 145 10.80 10.83 -17.01
N ARG A 146 9.94 11.70 -17.57
CA ARG A 146 8.67 11.34 -18.23
C ARG A 146 7.61 10.77 -17.31
N SER A 147 7.77 10.90 -15.98
CA SER A 147 6.69 10.57 -15.07
C SER A 147 5.46 11.43 -15.38
N ARG A 148 4.27 10.79 -15.37
CA ARG A 148 2.99 11.49 -15.51
C ARG A 148 2.46 12.07 -14.18
N LEU A 149 3.23 11.94 -13.10
CA LEU A 149 2.75 12.19 -11.72
C LEU A 149 3.30 13.51 -11.18
N GLY A 150 2.40 14.46 -11.01
CA GLY A 150 2.69 15.75 -10.42
C GLY A 150 3.29 16.78 -11.40
N VAL A 151 3.17 18.04 -11.03
CA VAL A 151 3.65 19.20 -11.77
C VAL A 151 5.13 19.43 -11.47
N THR A 152 5.97 19.46 -12.51
CA THR A 152 7.40 19.80 -12.38
C THR A 152 7.58 21.30 -12.09
N ARG A 153 8.79 21.70 -11.66
CA ARG A 153 9.08 23.12 -11.39
C ARG A 153 8.88 24.01 -12.64
N ALA A 154 9.24 23.51 -13.82
CA ALA A 154 9.07 24.22 -15.09
C ALA A 154 7.61 24.44 -15.49
N GLU A 155 6.71 23.53 -15.11
CA GLU A 155 5.28 23.56 -15.41
C GLU A 155 4.44 24.15 -14.27
N PHE A 156 5.05 24.53 -13.15
CA PHE A 156 4.34 25.14 -12.03
C PHE A 156 3.84 26.55 -12.40
N ARG A 157 2.57 26.83 -12.06
CA ARG A 157 1.85 28.06 -12.43
C ARG A 157 1.35 28.79 -11.18
N PRO A 158 2.18 29.63 -10.55
CA PRO A 158 1.79 30.35 -9.33
C PRO A 158 0.54 31.20 -9.49
N GLU A 159 0.34 31.76 -10.69
CA GLU A 159 -0.83 32.56 -11.03
C GLU A 159 -2.16 31.80 -11.00
N LEU A 160 -2.11 30.46 -10.94
CA LEU A 160 -3.29 29.59 -10.88
C LEU A 160 -3.53 28.99 -9.47
N LEU A 161 -2.82 29.46 -8.45
CA LEU A 161 -2.95 28.95 -7.08
C LEU A 161 -4.19 29.44 -6.34
N GLU A 162 -4.93 30.40 -6.88
CA GLU A 162 -6.16 30.88 -6.23
C GLU A 162 -7.18 29.74 -6.02
N GLY A 163 -7.51 29.45 -4.76
CA GLY A 163 -8.37 28.35 -4.32
C GLY A 163 -7.62 27.04 -4.04
N ILE A 164 -6.31 26.98 -4.25
CA ILE A 164 -5.45 25.88 -3.82
C ILE A 164 -5.04 26.14 -2.37
N GLU A 165 -5.28 25.17 -1.51
CA GLU A 165 -4.98 25.20 -0.08
C GLU A 165 -3.79 24.29 0.30
N GLY A 166 -3.35 23.42 -0.59
CA GLY A 166 -2.26 22.49 -0.29
C GLY A 166 -1.36 22.12 -1.45
N LEU A 167 -0.15 21.69 -1.10
CA LEU A 167 0.76 21.03 -2.03
C LEU A 167 0.96 19.57 -1.58
N HIS A 168 1.00 18.68 -2.56
CA HIS A 168 1.19 17.25 -2.33
C HIS A 168 2.37 16.77 -3.17
N PHE A 169 3.28 16.02 -2.58
CA PHE A 169 4.25 15.23 -3.32
C PHE A 169 4.22 13.77 -2.86
N HIS A 170 4.61 12.88 -3.74
CA HIS A 170 4.83 11.47 -3.41
C HIS A 170 6.05 11.02 -4.21
N ALA A 171 7.20 10.98 -3.55
CA ALA A 171 8.51 10.78 -4.17
C ALA A 171 9.20 9.48 -3.73
N LEU A 172 8.67 8.82 -2.69
CA LEU A 172 9.30 7.70 -2.02
C LEU A 172 8.57 6.38 -2.31
N CYS A 173 9.31 5.27 -2.24
CA CYS A 173 8.81 3.91 -2.24
C CYS A 173 9.75 3.07 -1.37
N GLU A 174 9.27 2.52 -0.26
CA GLU A 174 10.02 1.74 0.73
C GLU A 174 11.30 2.43 1.26
N CYS A 175 11.28 3.74 1.32
CA CYS A 175 12.44 4.56 1.68
C CYS A 175 12.51 4.85 3.18
N GLY A 176 13.72 5.22 3.65
CA GLY A 176 13.99 5.69 5.00
C GLY A 176 13.70 7.18 5.20
N ALA A 177 13.82 7.65 6.43
CA ALA A 177 13.62 9.06 6.79
C ALA A 177 14.70 9.99 6.20
N ASP A 178 15.90 9.48 5.95
CA ASP A 178 16.98 10.19 5.25
C ASP A 178 16.62 10.54 3.80
N SER A 179 15.92 9.67 3.10
CA SER A 179 15.37 9.95 1.77
C SER A 179 14.31 11.05 1.82
N LEU A 180 13.45 11.07 2.85
CA LEU A 180 12.54 12.18 3.07
C LEU A 180 13.31 13.49 3.30
N GLN A 181 14.36 13.49 4.10
CA GLN A 181 15.17 14.68 4.34
C GLN A 181 15.71 15.29 3.03
N ARG A 182 16.27 14.46 2.15
CA ARG A 182 16.76 14.92 0.84
C ARG A 182 15.61 15.40 -0.06
N THR A 183 14.48 14.72 -0.03
CA THR A 183 13.27 15.12 -0.77
C THR A 183 12.77 16.49 -0.30
N LEU A 184 12.70 16.73 1.01
CA LEU A 184 12.27 18.02 1.56
C LEU A 184 13.22 19.16 1.15
N GLN A 185 14.53 18.94 1.12
CA GLN A 185 15.49 19.93 0.64
C GLN A 185 15.22 20.34 -0.81
N GLN A 186 14.93 19.37 -1.69
CA GLN A 186 14.61 19.63 -3.09
C GLN A 186 13.22 20.28 -3.24
N PHE A 187 12.24 19.83 -2.46
CA PHE A 187 10.91 20.44 -2.40
C PHE A 187 10.99 21.90 -1.98
N GLU A 188 11.70 22.20 -0.92
CA GLU A 188 11.90 23.59 -0.46
C GLU A 188 12.67 24.44 -1.47
N ALA A 189 13.70 23.89 -2.11
CA ALA A 189 14.46 24.61 -3.14
C ALA A 189 13.60 24.94 -4.39
N GLY A 190 12.71 24.03 -4.78
CA GLY A 190 11.84 24.20 -5.94
C GLY A 190 10.56 25.00 -5.69
N PHE A 191 9.95 24.83 -4.52
CA PHE A 191 8.59 25.29 -4.23
C PHE A 191 8.44 26.08 -2.92
N GLY A 192 9.54 26.30 -2.18
CA GLY A 192 9.54 26.92 -0.85
C GLY A 192 8.84 28.29 -0.78
N GLU A 193 8.89 29.06 -1.85
CA GLU A 193 8.25 30.39 -1.97
C GLU A 193 6.72 30.34 -1.77
N TRP A 194 6.10 29.18 -2.09
CA TRP A 194 4.63 29.03 -2.02
C TRP A 194 4.15 28.22 -0.82
N ILE A 195 5.03 27.55 -0.07
CA ILE A 195 4.64 26.68 1.06
C ILE A 195 3.89 27.48 2.13
N GLY A 196 4.38 28.65 2.51
CA GLY A 196 3.76 29.49 3.53
C GLY A 196 2.39 30.08 3.17
N GLN A 197 1.92 29.91 1.92
CA GLN A 197 0.58 30.28 1.48
C GLN A 197 -0.41 29.11 1.61
N MET A 198 0.09 27.91 1.87
CA MET A 198 -0.72 26.69 1.98
C MET A 198 -1.22 26.50 3.41
N ARG A 199 -2.34 25.83 3.55
CA ARG A 199 -2.86 25.36 4.84
C ARG A 199 -2.29 24.00 5.21
N TRP A 200 -1.98 23.19 4.20
CA TRP A 200 -1.45 21.84 4.39
C TRP A 200 -0.44 21.44 3.32
N ILE A 201 0.48 20.55 3.72
CA ILE A 201 1.41 19.89 2.83
C ILE A 201 1.28 18.38 3.04
N ASN A 202 1.14 17.63 1.96
CA ASN A 202 1.07 16.17 1.98
C ASN A 202 2.39 15.60 1.43
N PHE A 203 3.11 14.89 2.28
CA PHE A 203 4.40 14.25 1.92
C PHE A 203 4.22 12.93 1.19
N GLY A 204 2.96 12.49 0.98
CA GLY A 204 2.66 11.23 0.30
C GLY A 204 3.03 9.99 1.09
N GLY A 205 3.14 8.89 0.39
CA GLY A 205 3.50 7.58 0.95
C GLY A 205 4.95 7.18 0.67
N GLY A 206 5.23 5.89 0.81
CA GLY A 206 6.55 5.31 0.60
C GLY A 206 7.48 5.38 1.81
N HIS A 207 6.95 5.86 2.95
CA HIS A 207 7.61 5.85 4.26
C HIS A 207 7.42 4.48 4.92
N LEU A 208 8.42 3.62 4.88
CA LEU A 208 8.33 2.29 5.49
C LEU A 208 8.69 2.35 6.99
N MET A 209 7.97 3.21 7.71
CA MET A 209 8.25 3.57 9.10
C MET A 209 8.09 2.43 10.12
N THR A 210 7.48 1.33 9.73
CA THR A 210 7.32 0.14 10.56
C THR A 210 8.40 -0.91 10.32
N ARG A 211 9.33 -0.65 9.39
CA ARG A 211 10.54 -1.46 9.22
C ARG A 211 11.52 -1.18 10.37
N GLU A 212 12.09 -2.24 10.95
CA GLU A 212 12.96 -2.17 12.13
C GLU A 212 14.13 -1.19 11.98
N SER A 213 14.70 -1.06 10.77
CA SER A 213 15.83 -0.16 10.49
C SER A 213 15.44 1.29 10.20
N TYR A 214 14.14 1.64 10.30
CA TYR A 214 13.69 3.00 9.98
C TYR A 214 13.97 3.99 11.13
N ASP A 215 14.55 5.13 10.82
CA ASP A 215 14.83 6.20 11.81
C ASP A 215 13.55 7.03 12.10
N ILE A 216 12.78 6.57 13.08
CA ILE A 216 11.55 7.21 13.54
C ILE A 216 11.82 8.59 14.15
N ASP A 217 12.93 8.74 14.88
CA ASP A 217 13.25 10.01 15.54
C ASP A 217 13.60 11.09 14.50
N LEU A 218 14.26 10.71 13.41
CA LEU A 218 14.51 11.60 12.28
C LEU A 218 13.20 12.00 11.61
N LEU A 219 12.29 11.05 11.35
CA LEU A 219 10.97 11.35 10.78
C LEU A 219 10.19 12.37 11.63
N ILE A 220 10.10 12.12 12.95
CA ILE A 220 9.41 13.00 13.89
C ILE A 220 10.01 14.41 13.85
N ARG A 221 11.33 14.52 13.86
CA ARG A 221 12.03 15.80 13.80
C ARG A 221 11.73 16.54 12.48
N LEU A 222 11.86 15.87 11.34
CA LEU A 222 11.61 16.47 10.02
C LEU A 222 10.19 17.00 9.89
N VAL A 223 9.18 16.23 10.31
CA VAL A 223 7.77 16.65 10.26
C VAL A 223 7.52 17.83 11.19
N ARG A 224 8.05 17.80 12.43
CA ARG A 224 7.88 18.87 13.41
C ARG A 224 8.53 20.17 12.93
N GLU A 225 9.81 20.11 12.54
CA GLU A 225 10.56 21.29 12.06
C GLU A 225 9.90 21.92 10.83
N PHE A 226 9.40 21.10 9.90
CA PHE A 226 8.71 21.61 8.72
C PHE A 226 7.39 22.30 9.07
N ARG A 227 6.58 21.69 9.96
CA ARG A 227 5.33 22.28 10.45
C ARG A 227 5.58 23.63 11.15
N GLU A 228 6.56 23.67 12.04
CA GLU A 228 6.91 24.89 12.80
C GLU A 228 7.45 25.98 11.88
N LYS A 229 8.26 25.63 10.87
CA LYS A 229 8.87 26.56 9.93
C LYS A 229 7.85 27.28 9.05
N TYR A 230 6.83 26.55 8.58
CA TYR A 230 5.88 27.04 7.58
C TYR A 230 4.48 27.27 8.14
N GLU A 231 4.22 26.91 9.39
CA GLU A 231 2.90 27.00 10.06
C GLU A 231 1.79 26.27 9.27
N VAL A 232 2.10 25.06 8.75
CA VAL A 232 1.20 24.24 7.92
C VAL A 232 0.85 22.92 8.60
N GLU A 233 -0.30 22.33 8.26
CA GLU A 233 -0.57 20.94 8.57
C GLU A 233 0.24 20.02 7.66
N VAL A 234 0.76 18.91 8.20
CA VAL A 234 1.52 17.92 7.44
C VAL A 234 0.83 16.58 7.46
N TYR A 235 0.65 15.99 6.28
CA TYR A 235 0.09 14.65 6.09
C TYR A 235 1.13 13.69 5.53
N LEU A 236 1.03 12.41 5.95
CA LEU A 236 1.78 11.28 5.39
C LEU A 236 0.76 10.18 5.02
N GLU A 237 1.01 9.48 3.91
CA GLU A 237 0.09 8.49 3.32
C GLU A 237 0.71 7.08 3.24
N PRO A 238 1.20 6.47 4.34
CA PRO A 238 1.66 5.09 4.28
C PRO A 238 0.49 4.14 3.99
N GLY A 239 0.70 3.19 3.10
CA GLY A 239 -0.19 2.06 2.90
C GLY A 239 0.48 0.77 3.36
N GLU A 240 1.57 0.41 2.72
CA GLU A 240 2.37 -0.76 3.01
C GLU A 240 2.83 -0.82 4.47
N ALA A 241 3.35 0.28 5.01
CA ALA A 241 3.82 0.33 6.40
C ALA A 241 2.75 -0.02 7.43
N VAL A 242 1.45 0.16 7.11
CA VAL A 242 0.35 -0.31 7.98
C VAL A 242 0.30 -1.82 8.00
N GLY A 243 0.39 -2.45 6.82
CA GLY A 243 0.34 -3.90 6.64
C GLY A 243 1.68 -4.64 6.78
N TRP A 244 2.80 -3.90 6.92
CA TRP A 244 4.14 -4.46 6.94
C TRP A 244 4.30 -5.56 7.99
N ARG A 245 4.62 -6.78 7.52
CA ARG A 245 4.79 -7.99 8.35
C ARG A 245 3.62 -8.30 9.30
N THR A 246 2.41 -7.85 8.94
CA THR A 246 1.22 -8.09 9.77
C THR A 246 0.54 -9.42 9.49
N GLY A 247 1.03 -10.20 8.54
CA GLY A 247 0.52 -11.55 8.36
C GLY A 247 0.86 -12.22 7.04
N PRO A 248 0.75 -13.55 7.00
CA PRO A 248 1.12 -14.39 5.85
C PRO A 248 -0.05 -14.67 4.90
N LEU A 249 0.31 -15.20 3.73
CA LEU A 249 -0.53 -16.10 2.94
C LEU A 249 -0.17 -17.55 3.26
N VAL A 250 -1.15 -18.33 3.71
CA VAL A 250 -0.98 -19.77 3.99
C VAL A 250 -1.54 -20.58 2.84
N ALA A 251 -0.73 -21.43 2.27
CA ALA A 251 -1.08 -22.36 1.18
C ALA A 251 -0.83 -23.82 1.57
N SER A 252 -1.33 -24.75 0.77
CA SER A 252 -1.07 -26.19 0.89
C SER A 252 -0.42 -26.75 -0.37
N VAL A 253 0.44 -27.74 -0.19
CA VAL A 253 0.96 -28.55 -1.29
C VAL A 253 -0.16 -29.45 -1.81
N LEU A 254 -0.48 -29.31 -3.10
CA LEU A 254 -1.48 -30.14 -3.81
C LEU A 254 -0.86 -31.39 -4.43
N ASP A 255 0.35 -31.23 -5.00
CA ASP A 255 1.07 -32.30 -5.69
C ASP A 255 2.57 -32.00 -5.70
N ILE A 256 3.38 -33.03 -5.92
CA ILE A 256 4.82 -32.92 -6.13
C ILE A 256 5.18 -33.68 -7.39
N VAL A 257 5.70 -32.97 -8.39
CA VAL A 257 6.14 -33.55 -9.66
C VAL A 257 7.66 -33.40 -9.81
N HIS A 258 8.28 -34.23 -10.64
CA HIS A 258 9.72 -34.16 -10.89
C HIS A 258 10.01 -33.81 -12.36
N ASN A 259 10.82 -32.77 -12.57
CA ASN A 259 11.37 -32.37 -13.86
C ASN A 259 12.70 -31.64 -13.61
N ASP A 260 13.82 -32.38 -13.68
CA ASP A 260 15.17 -31.94 -13.27
C ASP A 260 15.29 -31.56 -11.78
N ILE A 261 14.25 -31.00 -11.19
CA ILE A 261 14.08 -30.63 -9.78
C ILE A 261 12.70 -31.10 -9.31
N ASP A 262 12.54 -31.34 -8.02
CA ASP A 262 11.22 -31.55 -7.43
C ASP A 262 10.42 -30.22 -7.40
N ILE A 263 9.19 -30.26 -7.87
CA ILE A 263 8.29 -29.10 -7.98
C ILE A 263 7.06 -29.35 -7.13
N ALA A 264 6.90 -28.57 -6.08
CA ALA A 264 5.70 -28.59 -5.24
C ALA A 264 4.65 -27.60 -5.82
N ILE A 265 3.53 -28.15 -6.27
CA ILE A 265 2.38 -27.37 -6.78
C ILE A 265 1.50 -27.01 -5.60
N LEU A 266 1.23 -25.71 -5.43
CA LEU A 266 0.46 -25.17 -4.31
C LEU A 266 -0.98 -24.82 -4.72
N ASP A 267 -1.90 -24.74 -3.77
CA ASP A 267 -3.28 -24.29 -3.96
C ASP A 267 -3.40 -22.75 -4.09
N THR A 268 -2.30 -22.06 -4.26
CA THR A 268 -2.20 -20.63 -4.51
C THR A 268 -1.41 -20.36 -5.80
N SER A 269 -1.32 -19.11 -6.24
CA SER A 269 -0.71 -18.70 -7.51
C SER A 269 0.12 -17.43 -7.36
N ALA A 270 1.34 -17.41 -7.89
CA ALA A 270 2.12 -16.20 -8.02
C ALA A 270 1.40 -15.18 -8.93
N ALA A 271 0.93 -15.66 -10.10
CA ALA A 271 0.28 -14.80 -11.09
C ALA A 271 -1.05 -14.18 -10.61
N ALA A 272 -1.84 -14.93 -9.83
CA ALA A 272 -3.17 -14.49 -9.40
C ALA A 272 -3.16 -13.86 -8.00
N HIS A 273 -2.35 -14.37 -7.07
CA HIS A 273 -2.42 -13.99 -5.66
C HIS A 273 -1.21 -13.22 -5.15
N MET A 274 -0.09 -13.22 -5.89
CA MET A 274 1.14 -12.48 -5.58
C MET A 274 1.75 -11.89 -6.87
N PRO A 275 1.01 -11.05 -7.63
CA PRO A 275 1.46 -10.61 -8.95
C PRO A 275 2.79 -9.87 -8.94
N ASP A 276 3.17 -9.20 -7.86
CA ASP A 276 4.45 -8.51 -7.73
C ASP A 276 5.65 -9.47 -7.80
N VAL A 277 5.48 -10.76 -7.46
CA VAL A 277 6.53 -11.80 -7.65
C VAL A 277 6.95 -11.90 -9.11
N LEU A 278 6.02 -11.67 -10.05
CA LEU A 278 6.26 -11.73 -11.51
C LEU A 278 6.46 -10.35 -12.13
N GLU A 279 5.74 -9.32 -11.66
CA GLU A 279 5.81 -7.96 -12.21
C GLU A 279 7.11 -7.26 -11.83
N MET A 280 7.60 -7.51 -10.62
CA MET A 280 8.86 -7.03 -10.10
C MET A 280 9.60 -8.17 -9.41
N PRO A 281 10.26 -9.05 -10.19
CA PRO A 281 10.71 -10.36 -9.72
C PRO A 281 11.47 -10.29 -8.39
N TYR A 282 10.86 -10.84 -7.35
CA TYR A 282 11.48 -11.09 -6.07
C TYR A 282 11.10 -12.48 -5.58
N ARG A 283 11.87 -13.01 -4.66
CA ARG A 283 11.60 -14.30 -4.02
C ARG A 283 10.90 -14.06 -2.68
N PRO A 284 9.60 -14.41 -2.55
CA PRO A 284 8.88 -14.25 -1.28
C PRO A 284 9.58 -15.00 -0.13
N GLU A 285 9.57 -14.44 1.07
CA GLU A 285 10.03 -15.15 2.26
C GLU A 285 9.04 -16.28 2.59
N VAL A 286 9.56 -17.50 2.77
CA VAL A 286 8.77 -18.66 3.19
C VAL A 286 9.25 -19.12 4.56
N ARG A 287 8.32 -19.21 5.50
CA ARG A 287 8.59 -19.61 6.89
C ARG A 287 9.24 -20.99 6.95
N GLY A 288 10.41 -21.06 7.57
CA GLY A 288 11.14 -22.32 7.74
C GLY A 288 11.78 -22.86 6.46
N ALA A 289 11.88 -22.05 5.40
CA ALA A 289 12.64 -22.38 4.22
C ALA A 289 13.93 -21.55 4.11
N ALA A 290 14.94 -22.13 3.49
CA ALA A 290 16.21 -21.48 3.15
C ALA A 290 16.32 -21.24 1.63
N LEU A 291 17.45 -20.67 1.18
CA LEU A 291 17.76 -20.58 -0.24
C LEU A 291 17.93 -21.99 -0.83
N ALA A 292 17.76 -22.09 -2.14
CA ALA A 292 17.94 -23.36 -2.84
C ALA A 292 19.31 -24.00 -2.49
N HIS A 293 19.29 -25.30 -2.14
CA HIS A 293 20.47 -26.10 -1.79
C HIS A 293 21.16 -25.76 -0.44
N GLU A 294 20.61 -24.86 0.37
CA GLU A 294 21.14 -24.61 1.72
C GLU A 294 20.65 -25.62 2.76
N SER A 295 19.49 -26.27 2.50
CA SER A 295 18.94 -27.38 3.27
C SER A 295 18.79 -28.65 2.40
N PRO A 296 18.61 -29.85 3.00
CA PRO A 296 18.68 -31.12 2.30
C PRO A 296 17.67 -31.30 1.16
N HIS A 297 16.51 -30.69 1.23
CA HIS A 297 15.42 -30.94 0.29
C HIS A 297 15.05 -29.65 -0.47
N THR A 298 15.45 -29.56 -1.73
CA THR A 298 15.19 -28.40 -2.59
C THR A 298 13.98 -28.65 -3.48
N TYR A 299 13.09 -27.65 -3.51
CA TYR A 299 11.88 -27.64 -4.34
C TYR A 299 11.75 -26.31 -5.07
N ARG A 300 11.25 -26.38 -6.30
CA ARG A 300 10.58 -25.23 -6.93
C ARG A 300 9.15 -25.16 -6.41
N LEU A 301 8.73 -24.02 -5.92
CA LEU A 301 7.34 -23.79 -5.55
C LEU A 301 6.59 -23.18 -6.74
N GLY A 302 5.58 -23.89 -7.23
CA GLY A 302 4.74 -23.51 -8.38
C GLY A 302 3.30 -23.26 -7.97
N GLY A 303 2.62 -22.39 -8.72
CA GLY A 303 1.19 -22.12 -8.55
C GLY A 303 0.31 -23.12 -9.32
N ASN A 304 -1.01 -22.96 -9.17
CA ASN A 304 -2.03 -23.85 -9.75
C ASN A 304 -2.70 -23.30 -11.02
N THR A 305 -2.16 -22.23 -11.63
CA THR A 305 -2.64 -21.74 -12.92
C THR A 305 -1.95 -22.41 -14.09
N CYS A 306 -2.51 -22.28 -15.30
CA CYS A 306 -1.90 -22.81 -16.52
C CYS A 306 -0.78 -21.93 -17.10
N LEU A 307 -0.40 -20.83 -16.42
CA LEU A 307 0.72 -20.02 -16.85
C LEU A 307 2.03 -20.74 -16.52
N ALA A 308 2.87 -21.02 -17.53
CA ALA A 308 4.16 -21.70 -17.33
C ALA A 308 5.08 -20.95 -16.35
N GLY A 309 4.98 -19.62 -16.25
CA GLY A 309 5.74 -18.79 -15.33
C GLY A 309 5.08 -18.60 -13.96
N ASP A 310 4.04 -19.36 -13.61
CA ASP A 310 3.39 -19.27 -12.29
C ASP A 310 4.25 -19.96 -11.21
N VAL A 311 5.37 -19.32 -10.86
CA VAL A 311 6.42 -19.84 -10.00
C VAL A 311 6.80 -18.81 -8.96
N PHE A 312 6.92 -19.23 -7.70
CA PHE A 312 7.33 -18.37 -6.58
C PHE A 312 8.85 -18.30 -6.40
N GLY A 313 9.55 -19.35 -6.79
CA GLY A 313 11.01 -19.49 -6.69
C GLY A 313 11.45 -20.88 -6.23
N ASP A 314 12.77 -21.03 -6.05
CA ASP A 314 13.39 -22.26 -5.56
C ASP A 314 13.75 -22.08 -4.08
N TYR A 315 13.38 -23.09 -3.27
CA TYR A 315 13.54 -23.09 -1.81
C TYR A 315 14.07 -24.42 -1.33
N SER A 316 14.74 -24.45 -0.19
CA SER A 316 15.10 -25.69 0.45
C SER A 316 14.56 -25.79 1.88
N PHE A 317 14.31 -27.02 2.33
CA PHE A 317 13.67 -27.35 3.61
C PHE A 317 14.49 -28.42 4.34
N ASP A 318 14.42 -28.43 5.67
CA ASP A 318 15.13 -29.42 6.50
C ASP A 318 14.47 -30.81 6.42
N ARG A 319 13.19 -30.88 6.11
CA ARG A 319 12.44 -32.11 5.87
C ARG A 319 11.79 -32.11 4.47
N PRO A 320 11.57 -33.29 3.87
CA PRO A 320 10.86 -33.34 2.61
C PRO A 320 9.43 -32.82 2.76
N LEU A 321 8.96 -32.13 1.71
CA LEU A 321 7.55 -31.74 1.58
C LEU A 321 6.70 -32.94 1.20
N SER A 322 5.44 -32.94 1.63
CA SER A 322 4.41 -33.92 1.30
C SER A 322 3.13 -33.21 0.89
N VAL A 323 2.29 -33.88 0.09
CA VAL A 323 0.94 -33.38 -0.22
C VAL A 323 0.17 -33.12 1.08
N GLY A 324 -0.43 -31.95 1.17
CA GLY A 324 -1.12 -31.45 2.37
C GLY A 324 -0.24 -30.64 3.33
N ASP A 325 1.08 -30.60 3.15
CA ASP A 325 1.94 -29.72 3.95
C ASP A 325 1.60 -28.25 3.73
N ARG A 326 1.74 -27.45 4.79
CA ARG A 326 1.50 -26.01 4.76
C ARG A 326 2.76 -25.27 4.34
N VAL A 327 2.60 -24.36 3.38
CA VAL A 327 3.61 -23.38 2.97
C VAL A 327 3.11 -22.01 3.38
N VAL A 328 3.94 -21.25 4.10
CA VAL A 328 3.58 -19.97 4.70
C VAL A 328 4.45 -18.89 4.09
N PHE A 329 3.88 -18.08 3.20
CA PHE A 329 4.52 -16.91 2.61
C PHE A 329 4.35 -15.73 3.56
N GLU A 330 5.44 -15.17 4.03
CA GLU A 330 5.43 -14.04 4.98
C GLU A 330 5.11 -12.72 4.27
N ASP A 331 4.57 -11.76 5.03
CA ASP A 331 4.40 -10.37 4.61
C ASP A 331 3.44 -10.18 3.41
N MET A 332 2.25 -10.78 3.48
CA MET A 332 1.30 -10.83 2.36
C MET A 332 0.03 -9.97 2.54
N ILE A 333 -0.03 -9.10 3.57
CA ILE A 333 -1.27 -8.37 3.92
C ILE A 333 -1.30 -6.92 3.39
N HIS A 334 -0.42 -6.52 2.50
CA HIS A 334 -0.43 -5.19 1.88
C HIS A 334 -0.64 -5.25 0.36
N TYR A 335 0.24 -4.72 -0.48
CA TYR A 335 0.08 -4.69 -1.95
C TYR A 335 -0.30 -6.05 -2.55
N THR A 336 0.28 -7.12 -2.08
CA THR A 336 -0.03 -8.49 -2.50
C THR A 336 -1.52 -8.79 -2.39
N PHE A 337 -2.14 -8.41 -1.27
CA PHE A 337 -3.58 -8.61 -1.04
C PHE A 337 -4.45 -7.73 -1.95
N VAL A 338 -4.11 -6.45 -2.16
CA VAL A 338 -4.96 -5.53 -2.96
C VAL A 338 -4.81 -5.71 -4.47
N LYS A 339 -3.69 -6.28 -4.95
CA LYS A 339 -3.41 -6.49 -6.38
C LYS A 339 -3.87 -7.83 -6.92
N ASN A 340 -4.41 -8.72 -6.10
CA ASN A 340 -4.79 -10.07 -6.51
C ASN A 340 -5.88 -10.11 -7.59
N THR A 341 -5.93 -11.22 -8.32
CA THR A 341 -6.87 -11.45 -9.43
C THR A 341 -7.46 -12.86 -9.37
N THR A 342 -8.39 -13.14 -10.27
CA THR A 342 -8.97 -14.48 -10.48
C THR A 342 -8.54 -15.07 -11.83
N PHE A 343 -7.27 -14.89 -12.21
CA PHE A 343 -6.74 -15.45 -13.45
C PHE A 343 -6.94 -16.98 -13.48
N ASN A 344 -7.24 -17.54 -14.65
CA ASN A 344 -7.62 -18.96 -14.87
C ASN A 344 -8.84 -19.44 -14.05
N GLY A 345 -9.61 -18.53 -13.42
CA GLY A 345 -10.73 -18.92 -12.57
C GLY A 345 -10.34 -19.51 -11.22
N VAL A 346 -9.07 -19.34 -10.79
CA VAL A 346 -8.67 -19.74 -9.43
C VAL A 346 -9.40 -18.85 -8.42
N ASN A 347 -9.91 -19.45 -7.35
CA ASN A 347 -10.57 -18.69 -6.30
C ASN A 347 -9.56 -17.80 -5.58
N LEU A 348 -9.98 -16.57 -5.25
CA LEU A 348 -9.22 -15.72 -4.35
C LEU A 348 -9.02 -16.42 -3.00
N PRO A 349 -7.83 -16.29 -2.38
CA PRO A 349 -7.59 -16.78 -1.03
C PRO A 349 -8.61 -16.24 -0.03
N ALA A 350 -9.05 -17.08 0.90
CA ALA A 350 -9.89 -16.62 1.99
C ALA A 350 -9.20 -15.51 2.80
N LEU A 351 -9.98 -14.69 3.50
CA LEU A 351 -9.47 -13.65 4.38
C LEU A 351 -9.78 -14.00 5.83
N ALA A 352 -8.80 -13.91 6.70
CA ALA A 352 -8.94 -14.18 8.11
C ALA A 352 -8.22 -13.15 8.99
N ILE A 353 -8.66 -13.03 10.22
CA ILE A 353 -7.97 -12.28 11.28
C ILE A 353 -7.65 -13.27 12.39
N TRP A 354 -6.38 -13.33 12.79
CA TRP A 354 -5.92 -13.96 14.00
C TRP A 354 -5.94 -12.91 15.11
N THR A 355 -6.88 -13.04 16.03
CA THR A 355 -7.09 -12.04 17.09
C THR A 355 -6.03 -12.12 18.17
N THR A 356 -5.91 -11.06 18.97
CA THR A 356 -5.03 -11.03 20.17
C THR A 356 -5.33 -12.15 21.17
N ASP A 357 -6.60 -12.62 21.23
CA ASP A 357 -7.04 -13.71 22.10
C ASP A 357 -6.75 -15.11 21.53
N GLY A 358 -6.16 -15.19 20.31
CA GLY A 358 -5.84 -16.45 19.64
C GLY A 358 -7.05 -17.12 18.98
N GLU A 359 -8.06 -16.35 18.60
CA GLU A 359 -9.18 -16.80 17.79
C GLU A 359 -8.93 -16.57 16.31
N LEU A 360 -9.31 -17.53 15.47
CA LEU A 360 -9.34 -17.38 14.02
C LEU A 360 -10.72 -16.91 13.56
N LYS A 361 -10.81 -15.69 13.06
CA LYS A 361 -12.04 -15.14 12.46
C LYS A 361 -11.93 -15.14 10.94
N ILE A 362 -12.67 -16.03 10.26
CA ILE A 362 -12.78 -15.99 8.79
C ILE A 362 -13.71 -14.83 8.41
N VAL A 363 -13.19 -13.79 7.79
CA VAL A 363 -13.96 -12.58 7.43
C VAL A 363 -14.54 -12.65 6.03
N ARG A 364 -13.92 -13.41 5.12
CA ARG A 364 -14.42 -13.61 3.75
C ARG A 364 -13.97 -14.96 3.20
N ARG A 365 -14.87 -15.62 2.48
CA ARG A 365 -14.58 -16.70 1.54
C ARG A 365 -15.06 -16.27 0.18
N PHE A 366 -14.31 -16.64 -0.85
CA PHE A 366 -14.64 -16.34 -2.23
C PHE A 366 -15.08 -17.62 -2.95
N GLY A 367 -15.94 -17.48 -3.94
CA GLY A 367 -16.50 -18.60 -4.68
C GLY A 367 -16.65 -18.28 -6.17
N TYR A 368 -17.43 -19.13 -6.84
CA TYR A 368 -17.67 -19.04 -8.29
C TYR A 368 -18.26 -17.69 -8.71
N GLU A 369 -19.15 -17.12 -7.90
CA GLU A 369 -19.81 -15.84 -8.16
C GLU A 369 -18.80 -14.69 -8.28
N ASP A 370 -17.79 -14.66 -7.41
CA ASP A 370 -16.72 -13.62 -7.43
C ASP A 370 -15.91 -13.68 -8.75
N PHE A 371 -15.76 -14.86 -9.35
CA PHE A 371 -15.14 -15.00 -10.66
C PHE A 371 -16.11 -14.66 -11.80
N ARG A 372 -17.30 -15.27 -11.81
CA ARG A 372 -18.30 -15.12 -12.87
C ARG A 372 -18.75 -13.69 -13.07
N ASP A 373 -19.16 -13.00 -12.00
CA ASP A 373 -19.81 -11.69 -12.05
C ASP A 373 -18.85 -10.57 -12.50
N ARG A 374 -17.54 -10.86 -12.52
CA ARG A 374 -16.54 -9.98 -13.10
C ARG A 374 -16.45 -10.09 -14.64
N LEU A 375 -16.90 -11.18 -15.22
CA LEU A 375 -16.69 -11.48 -16.64
C LEU A 375 -17.86 -11.07 -17.53
N SER A 376 -19.05 -10.91 -16.97
CA SER A 376 -20.23 -10.46 -17.76
C SER A 376 -21.39 -10.03 -16.86
#